data_9019951a8f0dfd167084272fcf9144bf
#
_entry.id   9019951a8f0dfd167084272fcf9144bf
#
_cell.length_a   1.000
_cell.length_b   1.000
_cell.length_c   1.000
_cell.angle_alpha   90.00
_cell.angle_beta   90.00
_cell.angle_gamma   90.00
#
_symmetry.space_group_name_H-M   'P 1'
#
loop_
_entity.id
_entity.type
_entity.pdbx_description
1 polymer ?
#
loop_
_entity_poly.entity_id
_entity_poly.type
_entity_poly.pdbx_seq_one_letter_code
_entity_poly.pdbx_strand_id
1 'polypeptide(L)'
;MSLIERPRRLRRTKLLRDLVRETHLHGDDLIQPYFVSQTATEAEPIGSMPGQMRHTVDSLVQACRASEAAGIKAVLLFGIPEDKDAEGHGADSDNGIVQQALRALKKAKLNLVLITDVCLCEYTDHGHCGLLDGEEILND
;
A
#
# COMPACT_ATOMS: atom_id res chain seq x y z
N MET A 1 -4.76 -19.75 38.49
CA MET A 1 -6.13 -19.24 38.70
C MET A 1 -7.05 -19.97 37.74
N SER A 2 -8.01 -20.75 38.22
CA SER A 2 -8.98 -21.47 37.36
C SER A 2 -10.15 -20.55 37.11
N LEU A 3 -10.53 -20.39 35.84
CA LEU A 3 -11.75 -19.66 35.47
C LEU A 3 -12.98 -20.47 35.94
N ILE A 4 -13.85 -19.84 36.75
CA ILE A 4 -15.07 -20.46 37.27
C ILE A 4 -16.09 -20.67 36.13
N GLU A 5 -16.15 -19.73 35.19
CA GLU A 5 -17.04 -19.79 34.05
C GLU A 5 -16.26 -19.80 32.73
N ARG A 6 -16.64 -20.66 31.82
CA ARG A 6 -16.04 -20.80 30.48
C ARG A 6 -17.14 -20.87 29.42
N PRO A 7 -17.75 -19.74 29.06
CA PRO A 7 -18.86 -19.72 28.08
C PRO A 7 -18.33 -20.07 26.68
N ARG A 8 -18.52 -21.34 26.30
CA ARG A 8 -18.07 -21.85 24.98
C ARG A 8 -19.20 -22.43 24.12
N ARG A 9 -20.44 -22.33 24.56
CA ARG A 9 -21.59 -22.93 23.88
C ARG A 9 -21.72 -22.45 22.43
N LEU A 10 -21.56 -21.13 22.20
CA LEU A 10 -21.66 -20.51 20.89
C LEU A 10 -20.42 -20.75 20.01
N ARG A 11 -19.39 -21.39 20.53
CA ARG A 11 -18.15 -21.71 19.79
C ARG A 11 -18.05 -23.17 19.34
N ARG A 12 -19.05 -24.00 19.64
CA ARG A 12 -19.00 -25.45 19.43
C ARG A 12 -18.93 -25.87 17.95
N THR A 13 -19.62 -25.16 17.07
CA THR A 13 -19.64 -25.45 15.62
C THR A 13 -19.31 -24.20 14.82
N LYS A 14 -18.89 -24.39 13.57
CA LYS A 14 -18.68 -23.27 12.64
C LYS A 14 -19.97 -22.47 12.47
N LEU A 15 -21.11 -23.14 12.28
CA LEU A 15 -22.41 -22.49 12.09
C LEU A 15 -22.77 -21.57 13.26
N LEU A 16 -22.60 -22.03 14.51
CA LEU A 16 -22.86 -21.19 15.68
C LEU A 16 -21.91 -19.98 15.74
N ARG A 17 -20.62 -20.17 15.42
CA ARG A 17 -19.68 -19.04 15.37
C ARG A 17 -20.05 -18.03 14.30
N ASP A 18 -20.51 -18.51 13.13
CA ASP A 18 -20.92 -17.64 12.04
C ASP A 18 -22.19 -16.82 12.38
N LEU A 19 -23.15 -17.46 13.11
CA LEU A 19 -24.37 -16.78 13.57
C LEU A 19 -24.13 -15.66 14.57
N VAL A 20 -23.11 -15.78 15.42
CA VAL A 20 -22.82 -14.82 16.51
C VAL A 20 -21.58 -13.97 16.24
N ARG A 21 -21.07 -14.00 15.01
CA ARG A 21 -19.90 -13.23 14.63
C ARG A 21 -20.22 -11.74 14.66
N GLU A 22 -19.47 -10.99 15.44
CA GLU A 22 -19.58 -9.52 15.54
C GLU A 22 -18.73 -8.81 14.48
N THR A 23 -17.58 -9.42 14.11
CA THR A 23 -16.66 -8.87 13.11
C THR A 23 -16.77 -9.63 11.81
N HIS A 24 -17.05 -8.93 10.73
CA HIS A 24 -17.06 -9.45 9.36
C HIS A 24 -15.93 -8.80 8.57
N LEU A 25 -15.26 -9.59 7.74
CA LEU A 25 -14.24 -9.10 6.80
C LEU A 25 -14.76 -9.34 5.39
N HIS A 26 -14.90 -8.27 4.63
CA HIS A 26 -15.33 -8.28 3.24
C HIS A 26 -14.19 -7.79 2.32
N GLY A 27 -14.28 -8.08 1.04
CA GLY A 27 -13.34 -7.53 0.05
C GLY A 27 -13.31 -6.00 0.02
N ASP A 28 -14.44 -5.37 0.39
CA ASP A 28 -14.58 -3.92 0.45
C ASP A 28 -13.81 -3.28 1.63
N ASP A 29 -13.40 -4.08 2.61
CA ASP A 29 -12.59 -3.64 3.75
C ASP A 29 -11.08 -3.65 3.43
N LEU A 30 -10.69 -4.16 2.26
CA LEU A 30 -9.30 -4.38 1.89
C LEU A 30 -8.78 -3.27 0.97
N ILE A 31 -7.57 -2.80 1.27
CA ILE A 31 -6.78 -1.91 0.42
C ILE A 31 -5.53 -2.68 -0.01
N GLN A 32 -5.29 -2.83 -1.32
CA GLN A 32 -4.12 -3.51 -1.83
C GLN A 32 -2.95 -2.53 -1.97
N PRO A 33 -1.83 -2.71 -1.23
CA PRO A 33 -0.64 -1.90 -1.41
C PRO A 33 0.14 -2.32 -2.66
N TYR A 34 0.71 -1.34 -3.36
CA TYR A 34 1.60 -1.55 -4.50
C TYR A 34 2.82 -0.63 -4.44
N PHE A 35 3.95 -1.18 -4.80
CA PHE A 35 5.21 -0.45 -4.94
C PHE A 35 5.49 -0.20 -6.42
N VAL A 36 5.67 1.06 -6.80
CA VAL A 36 6.01 1.45 -8.18
C VAL A 36 7.40 2.09 -8.20
N SER A 37 8.29 1.54 -9.04
CA SER A 37 9.69 1.95 -9.11
C SER A 37 9.97 2.72 -10.40
N GLN A 38 10.74 3.77 -10.28
CA GLN A 38 11.20 4.58 -11.40
C GLN A 38 12.30 3.88 -12.20
N THR A 39 13.09 3.03 -11.55
CA THR A 39 14.24 2.36 -12.17
C THR A 39 13.95 0.93 -12.65
N ALA A 40 12.86 0.30 -12.18
CA ALA A 40 12.50 -1.04 -12.59
C ALA A 40 12.18 -1.09 -14.10
N THR A 41 12.76 -2.04 -14.81
CA THR A 41 12.49 -2.32 -16.23
C THR A 41 11.42 -3.40 -16.39
N GLU A 42 11.22 -4.22 -15.37
CA GLU A 42 10.18 -5.24 -15.27
C GLU A 42 9.68 -5.35 -13.81
N ALA A 43 8.64 -6.14 -13.58
CA ALA A 43 8.17 -6.38 -12.22
C ALA A 43 9.14 -7.29 -11.47
N GLU A 44 9.68 -6.80 -10.35
CA GLU A 44 10.70 -7.48 -9.54
C GLU A 44 10.14 -7.92 -8.19
N PRO A 45 10.40 -9.16 -7.72
CA PRO A 45 9.96 -9.62 -6.42
C PRO A 45 10.68 -8.88 -5.28
N ILE A 46 9.95 -8.56 -4.22
CA ILE A 46 10.52 -7.99 -2.99
C ILE A 46 10.90 -9.15 -2.07
N GLY A 47 12.20 -9.42 -1.90
CA GLY A 47 12.69 -10.60 -1.18
C GLY A 47 12.22 -10.69 0.29
N SER A 48 12.06 -9.54 0.96
CA SER A 48 11.55 -9.47 2.34
C SER A 48 10.02 -9.55 2.45
N MET A 49 9.28 -9.47 1.33
CA MET A 49 7.83 -9.44 1.29
C MET A 49 7.31 -10.48 0.27
N PRO A 50 7.24 -11.77 0.63
CA PRO A 50 6.83 -12.81 -0.30
C PRO A 50 5.49 -12.52 -0.97
N GLY A 51 5.45 -12.60 -2.31
CA GLY A 51 4.27 -12.30 -3.11
C GLY A 51 4.07 -10.83 -3.46
N GLN A 52 4.90 -9.92 -2.94
CA GLN A 52 4.89 -8.51 -3.33
C GLN A 52 5.96 -8.22 -4.39
N MET A 53 5.66 -7.26 -5.25
CA MET A 53 6.51 -6.88 -6.37
C MET A 53 6.79 -5.38 -6.35
N ARG A 54 7.97 -4.98 -6.85
CA ARG A 54 8.20 -3.61 -7.35
C ARG A 54 7.76 -3.59 -8.80
N HIS A 55 6.84 -2.72 -9.09
CA HIS A 55 6.23 -2.62 -10.42
C HIS A 55 6.85 -1.50 -11.25
N THR A 56 6.93 -1.71 -12.55
CA THR A 56 6.94 -0.61 -13.52
C THR A 56 5.55 0.02 -13.58
N VAL A 57 5.39 1.20 -14.19
CA VAL A 57 4.06 1.81 -14.40
C VAL A 57 3.12 0.88 -15.18
N ASP A 58 3.63 0.21 -16.21
CA ASP A 58 2.82 -0.68 -17.07
C ASP A 58 2.41 -1.96 -16.32
N SER A 59 3.33 -2.60 -15.61
CA SER A 59 3.02 -3.81 -14.84
C SER A 59 2.08 -3.49 -13.64
N LEU A 60 2.18 -2.28 -13.06
CA LEU A 60 1.24 -1.80 -12.04
C LEU A 60 -0.19 -1.74 -12.57
N VAL A 61 -0.39 -1.21 -13.78
CA VAL A 61 -1.73 -1.17 -14.40
C VAL A 61 -2.32 -2.58 -14.52
N GLN A 62 -1.52 -3.58 -14.90
CA GLN A 62 -1.98 -4.96 -15.00
C GLN A 62 -2.29 -5.56 -13.61
N ALA A 63 -1.45 -5.29 -12.61
CA ALA A 63 -1.68 -5.74 -11.24
C ALA A 63 -2.97 -5.12 -10.66
N CYS A 64 -3.22 -3.82 -10.90
CA CYS A 64 -4.44 -3.15 -10.48
C CYS A 64 -5.69 -3.72 -11.18
N ARG A 65 -5.61 -4.10 -12.46
CA ARG A 65 -6.71 -4.81 -13.15
C ARG A 65 -7.02 -6.16 -12.48
N ALA A 66 -6.00 -6.89 -12.09
CA ALA A 66 -6.18 -8.16 -11.38
C ALA A 66 -6.84 -7.96 -10.01
N SER A 67 -6.47 -6.90 -9.27
CA SER A 67 -7.13 -6.53 -8.02
C SER A 67 -8.60 -6.15 -8.21
N GLU A 68 -8.90 -5.33 -9.21
CA GLU A 68 -10.28 -4.97 -9.57
C GLU A 68 -11.11 -6.23 -9.88
N ALA A 69 -10.56 -7.13 -10.71
CA ALA A 69 -11.21 -8.40 -11.06
C ALA A 69 -11.40 -9.34 -9.85
N ALA A 70 -10.52 -9.26 -8.84
CA ALA A 70 -10.64 -9.98 -7.58
C ALA A 70 -11.65 -9.34 -6.61
N GLY A 71 -12.22 -8.18 -6.95
CA GLY A 71 -13.23 -7.48 -6.14
C GLY A 71 -12.67 -6.45 -5.15
N ILE A 72 -11.34 -6.20 -5.16
CA ILE A 72 -10.72 -5.13 -4.37
C ILE A 72 -11.24 -3.77 -4.87
N LYS A 73 -11.49 -2.85 -3.93
CA LYS A 73 -12.06 -1.52 -4.23
C LYS A 73 -11.03 -0.39 -4.18
N ALA A 74 -9.93 -0.58 -3.48
CA ALA A 74 -8.93 0.45 -3.31
C ALA A 74 -7.51 -0.10 -3.42
N VAL A 75 -6.60 0.73 -3.94
CA VAL A 75 -5.16 0.46 -3.97
C VAL A 75 -4.41 1.61 -3.32
N LEU A 76 -3.32 1.29 -2.63
CA LEU A 76 -2.42 2.27 -2.01
C LEU A 76 -1.06 2.18 -2.72
N LEU A 77 -0.58 3.32 -3.22
CA LEU A 77 0.66 3.40 -4.00
C LEU A 77 1.81 3.95 -3.16
N PHE A 78 2.92 3.22 -3.18
CA PHE A 78 4.22 3.63 -2.65
C PHE A 78 5.19 3.85 -3.81
N GLY A 79 5.80 5.03 -3.85
CA GLY A 79 6.76 5.39 -4.88
C GLY A 79 8.19 4.98 -4.50
N ILE A 80 8.94 4.47 -5.44
CA ILE A 80 10.38 4.22 -5.29
C ILE A 80 11.07 5.08 -6.36
N PRO A 81 11.50 6.31 -6.02
CA PRO A 81 12.18 7.20 -6.95
C PRO A 81 13.58 6.68 -7.30
N GLU A 82 14.15 7.17 -8.40
CA GLU A 82 15.52 6.90 -8.78
C GLU A 82 16.50 7.67 -7.90
N ASP A 83 16.24 8.96 -7.75
CA ASP A 83 17.06 9.87 -6.97
C ASP A 83 16.35 10.29 -5.68
N LYS A 84 17.17 10.46 -4.65
CA LYS A 84 16.73 10.96 -3.35
C LYS A 84 17.62 12.14 -2.96
N ASP A 85 17.05 13.10 -2.26
CA ASP A 85 17.79 14.27 -1.74
C ASP A 85 17.35 14.59 -0.31
N ALA A 86 18.05 15.55 0.33
CA ALA A 86 17.78 15.90 1.73
C ALA A 86 16.40 16.54 1.96
N GLU A 87 15.76 17.07 0.92
CA GLU A 87 14.47 17.76 1.00
C GLU A 87 13.31 16.96 0.43
N GLY A 88 13.59 15.83 -0.25
CA GLY A 88 12.59 14.95 -0.81
C GLY A 88 11.83 15.53 -2.00
N HIS A 89 12.48 16.37 -2.83
CA HIS A 89 11.87 17.07 -3.98
C HIS A 89 11.18 16.13 -4.99
N GLY A 90 11.57 14.86 -5.04
CA GLY A 90 10.89 13.86 -5.89
C GLY A 90 9.43 13.63 -5.52
N ALA A 91 9.02 13.98 -4.29
CA ALA A 91 7.68 13.71 -3.78
C ALA A 91 6.60 14.56 -4.47
N ASP A 92 6.89 15.83 -4.77
CA ASP A 92 5.94 16.77 -5.36
C ASP A 92 6.20 17.05 -6.85
N SER A 93 7.19 16.40 -7.44
CA SER A 93 7.53 16.53 -8.85
C SER A 93 6.38 16.10 -9.76
N ASP A 94 6.01 16.93 -10.73
CA ASP A 94 5.01 16.58 -11.76
C ASP A 94 5.36 15.29 -12.52
N ASN A 95 6.64 14.96 -12.62
CA ASN A 95 7.16 13.76 -13.27
C ASN A 95 7.58 12.66 -12.26
N GLY A 96 7.22 12.81 -10.99
CA GLY A 96 7.45 11.80 -9.98
C GLY A 96 6.80 10.46 -10.34
N ILE A 97 7.37 9.37 -9.84
CA ILE A 97 6.91 8.02 -10.21
C ILE A 97 5.45 7.76 -9.81
N VAL A 98 5.00 8.27 -8.66
CA VAL A 98 3.59 8.14 -8.22
C VAL A 98 2.68 8.94 -9.14
N GLN A 99 3.06 10.17 -9.52
CA GLN A 99 2.30 11.02 -10.44
C GLN A 99 2.18 10.38 -11.83
N GLN A 100 3.23 9.73 -12.32
CA GLN A 100 3.19 8.94 -13.56
C GLN A 100 2.23 7.75 -13.43
N ALA A 101 2.32 6.99 -12.34
CA ALA A 101 1.46 5.86 -12.04
C ALA A 101 -0.03 6.27 -11.98
N LEU A 102 -0.34 7.37 -11.29
CA LEU A 102 -1.70 7.89 -11.21
C LEU A 102 -2.27 8.26 -12.58
N ARG A 103 -1.48 8.93 -13.44
CA ARG A 103 -1.91 9.25 -14.81
C ARG A 103 -2.19 7.99 -15.63
N ALA A 104 -1.33 6.96 -15.52
CA ALA A 104 -1.52 5.71 -16.21
C ALA A 104 -2.77 4.95 -15.73
N LEU A 105 -2.99 4.86 -14.42
CA LEU A 105 -4.16 4.22 -13.83
C LEU A 105 -5.46 4.95 -14.19
N LYS A 106 -5.48 6.30 -14.17
CA LYS A 106 -6.63 7.08 -14.62
C LYS A 106 -6.92 6.86 -16.12
N LYS A 107 -5.88 6.81 -16.96
CA LYS A 107 -6.01 6.48 -18.38
C LYS A 107 -6.56 5.06 -18.61
N ALA A 108 -6.22 4.12 -17.74
CA ALA A 108 -6.71 2.74 -17.79
C ALA A 108 -8.19 2.60 -17.40
N LYS A 109 -8.81 3.65 -16.80
CA LYS A 109 -10.22 3.74 -16.40
C LYS A 109 -10.67 2.58 -15.51
N LEU A 110 -9.82 2.17 -14.55
CA LEU A 110 -10.14 1.15 -13.57
C LEU A 110 -11.15 1.71 -12.55
N ASN A 111 -12.06 0.86 -12.11
CA ASN A 111 -13.03 1.22 -11.06
C ASN A 111 -12.44 0.94 -9.67
N LEU A 112 -11.37 1.67 -9.34
CA LEU A 112 -10.62 1.57 -8.09
C LEU A 112 -10.48 2.96 -7.46
N VAL A 113 -10.55 3.01 -6.14
CA VAL A 113 -10.10 4.17 -5.37
C VAL A 113 -8.58 4.16 -5.36
N LEU A 114 -7.96 5.23 -5.84
CA LEU A 114 -6.51 5.39 -5.87
C LEU A 114 -6.10 6.20 -4.64
N ILE A 115 -5.30 5.59 -3.79
CA ILE A 115 -4.75 6.19 -2.58
C ILE A 115 -3.23 6.29 -2.78
N THR A 116 -2.63 7.39 -2.36
CA THR A 116 -1.17 7.55 -2.35
C THR A 116 -0.68 7.71 -0.93
N ASP A 117 0.48 7.17 -0.63
CA ASP A 117 1.19 7.53 0.57
C ASP A 117 1.69 8.98 0.49
N VAL A 118 1.64 9.69 1.59
CA VAL A 118 2.13 11.07 1.72
C VAL A 118 3.22 11.09 2.79
N CYS A 119 4.34 10.43 2.48
CA CYS A 119 5.51 10.33 3.33
C CYS A 119 6.76 10.77 2.57
N LEU A 120 7.65 11.48 3.24
CA LEU A 120 8.91 11.92 2.63
C LEU A 120 10.05 10.88 2.74
N CYS A 121 9.95 9.87 3.64
CA CYS A 121 11.03 8.90 3.85
C CYS A 121 11.38 8.07 2.60
N GLU A 122 10.48 7.98 1.63
CA GLU A 122 10.72 7.34 0.35
C GLU A 122 11.58 8.18 -0.59
N TYR A 123 11.59 9.52 -0.38
CA TYR A 123 12.20 10.51 -1.25
C TYR A 123 13.42 11.18 -0.63
N THR A 124 13.60 11.12 0.70
CA THR A 124 14.76 11.66 1.39
C THR A 124 15.92 10.66 1.38
N ASP A 125 17.15 11.16 1.24
CA ASP A 125 18.37 10.34 1.25
C ASP A 125 18.69 9.78 2.63
N HIS A 126 18.32 10.51 3.69
CA HIS A 126 18.46 10.09 5.08
C HIS A 126 17.32 9.21 5.59
N GLY A 127 16.20 9.05 4.84
CA GLY A 127 15.08 8.17 5.16
C GLY A 127 14.14 8.64 6.27
N HIS A 128 14.23 9.90 6.73
CA HIS A 128 13.27 10.49 7.66
C HIS A 128 12.11 11.18 6.93
N CYS A 129 10.96 11.27 7.61
CA CYS A 129 9.71 11.81 7.07
C CYS A 129 9.61 13.35 7.16
N GLY A 130 10.72 14.05 7.20
CA GLY A 130 10.77 15.51 7.28
C GLY A 130 12.18 16.03 7.03
N LEU A 131 12.32 17.35 6.97
CA LEU A 131 13.61 18.01 6.86
C LEU A 131 14.40 17.83 8.15
N LEU A 132 15.73 17.79 8.05
CA LEU A 132 16.61 17.68 9.22
C LEU A 132 17.32 18.99 9.52
N ASP A 133 17.49 19.28 10.82
CA ASP A 133 18.49 20.20 11.35
C ASP A 133 19.47 19.37 12.21
N GLY A 134 20.63 19.06 11.64
CA GLY A 134 21.56 18.08 12.22
C GLY A 134 20.96 16.67 12.24
N GLU A 135 20.67 16.14 13.43
CA GLU A 135 20.06 14.82 13.62
C GLU A 135 18.56 14.89 14.00
N GLU A 136 18.01 16.09 14.15
CA GLU A 136 16.62 16.29 14.58
C GLU A 136 15.72 16.64 13.38
N ILE A 137 14.48 16.15 13.42
CA ILE A 137 13.47 16.47 12.41
C ILE A 137 12.88 17.84 12.74
N LEU A 138 12.87 18.74 11.75
CA LEU A 138 12.17 20.01 11.84
C LEU A 138 10.67 19.77 11.75
N ASN A 139 9.94 19.96 12.86
CA ASN A 139 8.50 19.74 12.91
C ASN A 139 7.66 21.04 12.84
N ASP A 140 8.30 22.23 12.96
CA ASP A 140 7.66 23.55 12.97
C ASP A 140 8.50 24.59 12.22
#